data_1ce89df38b8f1d02f5503b3e2209a15e
#
_entry.id   1ce89df38b8f1d02f5503b3e2209a15e
#
_cell.length_a   1.000
_cell.length_b   1.000
_cell.length_c   1.000
_cell.angle_alpha   90.00
_cell.angle_beta   90.00
_cell.angle_gamma   90.00
#
_symmetry.space_group_name_H-M   'P 1'
#
loop_
_entity.id
_entity.type
_entity.pdbx_description
1 polymer ?
#
loop_
_entity_poly.entity_id
_entity_poly.type
_entity_poly.pdbx_seq_one_letter_code
_entity_poly.pdbx_strand_id
1 'polypeptide(L)'
;MKDISLDYRYLKAFMVTSRYLNFSKAALELNIAQSAVSRQIKLLEESVGEQLIIRSSKQVILTDKGQALLDELDHFEGRLQDIFFAHMNKTIRVGILHGLLETWFNDVMVEFSKNNQHQLSVEVNSLDMLKEKLHNGKYDLIFTTENIQSEIVSSLKLFDEKMVLISKTEMNPKDAHEYTWIVYSDQDHLFHLNKKRSNKTIVVNSITTILKLVRKGVGIAIVPDHTVEPEMHLKTYDLKGLQKGNIHLSSLNFKTMPAHIKQLVDIIKKR
;
A
#
# COMPACT_ATOMS: atom_id res chain seq x y z
N MET A 1 17.62 -29.67 5.38
CA MET A 1 17.83 -28.23 5.15
C MET A 1 19.31 -28.03 4.91
N LYS A 2 19.73 -27.45 3.76
CA LYS A 2 21.12 -27.05 3.58
C LYS A 2 21.41 -25.93 4.61
N ASP A 3 22.45 -26.12 5.39
CA ASP A 3 22.95 -25.09 6.30
C ASP A 3 23.52 -23.95 5.44
N ILE A 4 22.81 -22.84 5.35
CA ILE A 4 23.24 -21.68 4.54
C ILE A 4 24.08 -20.81 5.47
N SER A 5 25.40 -20.95 5.41
CA SER A 5 26.33 -20.06 6.12
C SER A 5 26.54 -18.80 5.30
N LEU A 6 25.87 -17.72 5.68
CA LEU A 6 25.97 -16.41 5.01
C LEU A 6 26.95 -15.50 5.76
N ASP A 7 28.01 -15.07 5.08
CA ASP A 7 28.88 -14.01 5.58
C ASP A 7 28.28 -12.63 5.22
N TYR A 8 28.09 -11.78 6.22
CA TYR A 8 27.54 -10.44 6.03
C TYR A 8 28.33 -9.59 5.01
N ARG A 9 29.65 -9.80 4.91
CA ARG A 9 30.47 -9.12 3.91
C ARG A 9 30.05 -9.44 2.48
N TYR A 10 29.62 -10.68 2.22
CA TYR A 10 29.14 -11.10 0.90
C TYR A 10 27.78 -10.51 0.58
N LEU A 11 26.89 -10.46 1.56
CA LEU A 11 25.59 -9.79 1.45
C LEU A 11 25.79 -8.28 1.18
N LYS A 12 26.71 -7.64 1.89
CA LYS A 12 27.02 -6.22 1.71
C LYS A 12 27.57 -5.93 0.32
N ALA A 13 28.50 -6.76 -0.17
CA ALA A 13 29.04 -6.63 -1.53
C ALA A 13 27.95 -6.80 -2.59
N PHE A 14 27.09 -7.78 -2.41
CA PHE A 14 25.93 -7.99 -3.31
C PHE A 14 25.01 -6.76 -3.29
N MET A 15 24.59 -6.30 -2.14
CA MET A 15 23.66 -5.18 -1.97
C MET A 15 24.18 -3.89 -2.62
N VAL A 16 25.44 -3.53 -2.33
CA VAL A 16 26.03 -2.32 -2.91
C VAL A 16 26.20 -2.47 -4.43
N THR A 17 26.61 -3.65 -4.91
CA THR A 17 26.71 -3.89 -6.36
C THR A 17 25.36 -3.82 -7.05
N SER A 18 24.32 -4.33 -6.42
CA SER A 18 22.93 -4.32 -6.93
C SER A 18 22.36 -2.91 -7.03
N ARG A 19 22.65 -2.04 -6.06
CA ARG A 19 22.22 -0.63 -6.08
C ARG A 19 22.90 0.17 -7.22
N TYR A 20 24.18 -0.05 -7.44
CA TYR A 20 24.93 0.66 -8.48
C TYR A 20 24.86 -0.01 -9.86
N LEU A 21 24.46 -1.29 -9.92
CA LEU A 21 24.58 -2.15 -11.11
C LEU A 21 25.98 -2.05 -11.75
N ASN A 22 27.01 -1.89 -10.89
CA ASN A 22 28.39 -1.63 -11.34
C ASN A 22 29.41 -2.07 -10.28
N PHE A 23 30.24 -3.06 -10.62
CA PHE A 23 31.25 -3.62 -9.72
C PHE A 23 32.34 -2.62 -9.31
N SER A 24 32.75 -1.75 -10.23
CA SER A 24 33.81 -0.75 -9.95
C SER A 24 33.28 0.33 -8.99
N LYS A 25 32.06 0.81 -9.18
CA LYS A 25 31.43 1.75 -8.24
C LYS A 25 31.22 1.11 -6.87
N ALA A 26 30.76 -0.15 -6.83
CA ALA A 26 30.61 -0.88 -5.58
C ALA A 26 31.96 -1.06 -4.84
N ALA A 27 33.03 -1.34 -5.58
CA ALA A 27 34.38 -1.47 -5.03
C ALA A 27 34.86 -0.16 -4.37
N LEU A 28 34.62 0.97 -5.02
CA LEU A 28 34.92 2.31 -4.48
C LEU A 28 34.12 2.57 -3.18
N GLU A 29 32.81 2.32 -3.21
CA GLU A 29 31.94 2.51 -2.04
C GLU A 29 32.34 1.63 -0.84
N LEU A 30 32.73 0.39 -1.13
CA LEU A 30 33.16 -0.57 -0.11
C LEU A 30 34.62 -0.41 0.30
N ASN A 31 35.37 0.45 -0.37
CA ASN A 31 36.81 0.66 -0.16
C ASN A 31 37.63 -0.65 -0.25
N ILE A 32 37.35 -1.50 -1.24
CA ILE A 32 38.04 -2.76 -1.53
C ILE A 32 38.33 -2.89 -3.04
N ALA A 33 39.18 -3.85 -3.41
CA ALA A 33 39.45 -4.11 -4.82
C ALA A 33 38.19 -4.67 -5.54
N GLN A 34 37.98 -4.32 -6.80
CA GLN A 34 36.87 -4.82 -7.62
C GLN A 34 36.89 -6.35 -7.76
N SER A 35 38.08 -6.98 -7.79
CA SER A 35 38.23 -8.43 -7.76
C SER A 35 37.73 -9.07 -6.46
N ALA A 36 37.90 -8.36 -5.32
CA ALA A 36 37.36 -8.80 -4.02
C ALA A 36 35.82 -8.75 -4.00
N VAL A 37 35.20 -7.68 -4.53
CA VAL A 37 33.74 -7.60 -4.68
C VAL A 37 33.22 -8.76 -5.53
N SER A 38 33.84 -8.99 -6.69
CA SER A 38 33.44 -10.08 -7.58
C SER A 38 33.56 -11.47 -6.91
N ARG A 39 34.63 -11.67 -6.12
CA ARG A 39 34.83 -12.93 -5.36
C ARG A 39 33.78 -13.08 -4.26
N GLN A 40 33.46 -12.03 -3.49
CA GLN A 40 32.48 -12.08 -2.44
C GLN A 40 31.07 -12.43 -2.97
N ILE A 41 30.67 -11.83 -4.09
CA ILE A 41 29.39 -12.15 -4.73
C ILE A 41 29.39 -13.59 -5.24
N LYS A 42 30.47 -14.07 -5.85
CA LYS A 42 30.58 -15.47 -6.28
C LYS A 42 30.42 -16.44 -5.10
N LEU A 43 31.09 -16.15 -3.95
CA LEU A 43 30.95 -16.98 -2.74
C LEU A 43 29.53 -16.94 -2.17
N LEU A 44 28.83 -15.82 -2.26
CA LEU A 44 27.41 -15.71 -1.90
C LEU A 44 26.57 -16.64 -2.78
N GLU A 45 26.71 -16.54 -4.11
CA GLU A 45 25.97 -17.36 -5.08
C GLU A 45 26.26 -18.85 -4.87
N GLU A 46 27.49 -19.22 -4.61
CA GLU A 46 27.90 -20.59 -4.28
C GLU A 46 27.23 -21.08 -2.97
N SER A 47 27.16 -20.22 -1.94
CA SER A 47 26.56 -20.58 -0.64
C SER A 47 25.05 -20.78 -0.71
N VAL A 48 24.34 -19.99 -1.52
CA VAL A 48 22.89 -20.14 -1.70
C VAL A 48 22.53 -21.13 -2.80
N GLY A 49 23.47 -21.45 -3.68
CA GLY A 49 23.27 -22.36 -4.82
C GLY A 49 22.47 -21.76 -5.97
N GLU A 50 22.37 -20.43 -6.03
CA GLU A 50 21.59 -19.69 -7.02
C GLU A 50 22.39 -18.53 -7.58
N GLN A 51 22.21 -18.23 -8.86
CA GLN A 51 22.77 -17.03 -9.48
C GLN A 51 21.90 -15.82 -9.11
N LEU A 52 22.52 -14.80 -8.56
CA LEU A 52 21.85 -13.57 -8.13
C LEU A 52 22.07 -12.40 -9.09
N ILE A 53 23.24 -12.39 -9.77
CA ILE A 53 23.62 -11.36 -10.71
C ILE A 53 24.02 -11.99 -12.07
N ILE A 54 23.42 -11.49 -13.14
CA ILE A 54 23.82 -11.75 -14.51
C ILE A 54 24.75 -10.60 -14.93
N ARG A 55 25.97 -10.93 -15.35
CA ARG A 55 26.95 -9.97 -15.80
C ARG A 55 27.41 -10.24 -17.23
N SER A 56 27.48 -9.18 -18.02
CA SER A 56 28.12 -9.17 -19.32
C SER A 56 29.16 -8.07 -19.38
N SER A 57 29.88 -7.93 -20.47
CA SER A 57 30.82 -6.83 -20.70
C SER A 57 30.16 -5.43 -20.74
N LYS A 58 28.83 -5.40 -20.90
CA LYS A 58 28.07 -4.14 -21.06
C LYS A 58 27.06 -3.86 -19.94
N GLN A 59 26.63 -4.89 -19.23
CA GLN A 59 25.52 -4.74 -18.26
C GLN A 59 25.67 -5.67 -17.07
N VAL A 60 25.17 -5.21 -15.94
CA VAL A 60 24.94 -5.97 -14.71
C VAL A 60 23.43 -5.94 -14.44
N ILE A 61 22.81 -7.10 -14.33
CA ILE A 61 21.35 -7.24 -14.13
C ILE A 61 21.13 -8.22 -12.98
N LEU A 62 20.12 -7.97 -12.16
CA LEU A 62 19.69 -8.91 -11.12
C LEU A 62 18.82 -10.01 -11.74
N THR A 63 18.92 -11.21 -11.18
CA THR A 63 17.92 -12.26 -11.37
C THR A 63 16.70 -11.98 -10.49
N ASP A 64 15.59 -12.71 -10.71
CA ASP A 64 14.41 -12.61 -9.81
C ASP A 64 14.80 -12.93 -8.35
N LYS A 65 15.67 -13.93 -8.15
CA LYS A 65 16.23 -14.27 -6.83
C LYS A 65 17.12 -13.18 -6.27
N GLY A 66 17.90 -12.55 -7.13
CA GLY A 66 18.72 -11.39 -6.76
C GLY A 66 17.87 -10.21 -6.34
N GLN A 67 16.80 -9.90 -7.07
CA GLN A 67 15.90 -8.81 -6.70
C GLN A 67 15.21 -9.07 -5.36
N ALA A 68 14.68 -10.28 -5.16
CA ALA A 68 14.05 -10.67 -3.90
C ALA A 68 15.01 -10.57 -2.71
N LEU A 69 16.28 -11.01 -2.89
CA LEU A 69 17.29 -10.88 -1.84
C LEU A 69 17.65 -9.42 -1.55
N LEU A 70 17.77 -8.58 -2.58
CA LEU A 70 18.03 -7.15 -2.40
C LEU A 70 16.92 -6.47 -1.58
N ASP A 71 15.67 -6.75 -1.93
CA ASP A 71 14.50 -6.22 -1.21
C ASP A 71 14.55 -6.58 0.29
N GLU A 72 14.87 -7.84 0.62
CA GLU A 72 14.97 -8.26 2.03
C GLU A 72 16.17 -7.64 2.76
N LEU A 73 17.29 -7.48 2.09
CA LEU A 73 18.47 -6.83 2.67
C LEU A 73 18.26 -5.34 2.92
N ASP A 74 17.54 -4.64 2.04
CA ASP A 74 17.18 -3.23 2.24
C ASP A 74 16.26 -3.08 3.46
N HIS A 75 15.32 -4.00 3.67
CA HIS A 75 14.51 -4.04 4.88
C HIS A 75 15.33 -4.33 6.14
N PHE A 76 16.28 -5.25 6.04
CA PHE A 76 17.16 -5.58 7.15
C PHE A 76 18.02 -4.38 7.56
N GLU A 77 18.65 -3.67 6.59
CA GLU A 77 19.42 -2.44 6.88
C GLU A 77 18.54 -1.36 7.52
N GLY A 78 17.33 -1.14 7.00
CA GLY A 78 16.39 -0.20 7.59
C GLY A 78 16.08 -0.51 9.05
N ARG A 79 15.84 -1.79 9.38
CA ARG A 79 15.62 -2.23 10.77
C ARG A 79 16.83 -2.05 11.65
N LEU A 80 18.04 -2.31 11.13
CA LEU A 80 19.27 -2.06 11.89
C LEU A 80 19.44 -0.57 12.18
N GLN A 81 19.20 0.29 11.19
CA GLN A 81 19.22 1.74 11.39
C GLN A 81 18.23 2.18 12.47
N ASP A 82 17.02 1.62 12.45
CA ASP A 82 15.99 1.89 13.47
C ASP A 82 16.44 1.48 14.88
N ILE A 83 17.17 0.36 15.00
CA ILE A 83 17.68 -0.12 16.29
C ILE A 83 18.81 0.78 16.80
N PHE A 84 19.79 1.11 15.96
CA PHE A 84 21.02 1.75 16.38
C PHE A 84 20.99 3.30 16.31
N PHE A 85 20.07 3.87 15.50
CA PHE A 85 19.98 5.32 15.28
C PHE A 85 18.57 5.85 15.63
N ALA A 86 18.05 5.47 16.79
CA ALA A 86 16.71 5.77 17.29
C ALA A 86 16.30 7.27 17.30
N HIS A 87 17.25 8.17 17.04
CA HIS A 87 17.01 9.62 17.02
C HIS A 87 16.87 10.20 15.59
N MET A 88 17.00 9.40 14.54
CA MET A 88 16.82 9.88 13.16
C MET A 88 15.34 9.76 12.74
N ASN A 89 14.96 10.61 11.79
CA ASN A 89 13.61 10.61 11.21
C ASN A 89 13.25 9.22 10.68
N LYS A 90 12.33 8.55 11.33
CA LYS A 90 11.86 7.22 10.93
C LYS A 90 10.80 7.35 9.84
N THR A 91 10.79 6.44 8.88
CA THR A 91 9.74 6.35 7.87
C THR A 91 8.64 5.42 8.37
N ILE A 92 7.41 5.90 8.42
CA ILE A 92 6.20 5.09 8.64
C ILE A 92 5.70 4.64 7.27
N ARG A 93 5.62 3.32 7.06
CA ARG A 93 5.23 2.72 5.79
C ARG A 93 3.77 2.28 5.88
N VAL A 94 2.93 2.89 5.08
CA VAL A 94 1.49 2.67 5.07
C VAL A 94 1.06 2.07 3.74
N GLY A 95 0.36 0.95 3.81
CA GLY A 95 -0.37 0.40 2.69
C GLY A 95 -1.87 0.72 2.81
N ILE A 96 -2.52 1.14 1.72
CA ILE A 96 -3.90 1.58 1.77
C ILE A 96 -4.66 1.21 0.49
N LEU A 97 -5.97 0.97 0.60
CA LEU A 97 -6.84 0.86 -0.55
C LEU A 97 -7.05 2.23 -1.21
N HIS A 98 -7.14 2.25 -2.54
CA HIS A 98 -7.20 3.46 -3.35
C HIS A 98 -8.28 4.45 -2.89
N GLY A 99 -9.50 3.98 -2.67
CA GLY A 99 -10.62 4.84 -2.26
C GLY A 99 -10.40 5.52 -0.92
N LEU A 100 -9.76 4.85 0.04
CA LEU A 100 -9.47 5.39 1.37
C LEU A 100 -8.39 6.46 1.32
N LEU A 101 -7.40 6.33 0.45
CA LEU A 101 -6.35 7.34 0.28
C LEU A 101 -6.91 8.65 -0.27
N GLU A 102 -7.73 8.55 -1.32
CA GLU A 102 -8.25 9.73 -2.02
C GLU A 102 -9.22 10.57 -1.17
N THR A 103 -9.74 10.02 -0.09
CA THR A 103 -10.75 10.68 0.74
C THR A 103 -10.28 10.86 2.18
N TRP A 104 -10.55 9.91 3.03
CA TRP A 104 -10.35 9.99 4.47
C TRP A 104 -8.88 10.16 4.90
N PHE A 105 -7.93 9.46 4.24
CA PHE A 105 -6.53 9.47 4.67
C PHE A 105 -5.79 10.77 4.31
N ASN A 106 -6.30 11.54 3.35
CA ASN A 106 -5.74 12.86 3.03
C ASN A 106 -5.69 13.76 4.26
N ASP A 107 -6.76 13.80 5.01
CA ASP A 107 -6.84 14.61 6.23
C ASP A 107 -5.91 14.14 7.34
N VAL A 108 -5.71 12.81 7.44
CA VAL A 108 -4.73 12.22 8.35
C VAL A 108 -3.33 12.68 7.98
N MET A 109 -2.98 12.69 6.68
CA MET A 109 -1.69 13.17 6.20
C MET A 109 -1.48 14.66 6.49
N VAL A 110 -2.51 15.48 6.30
CA VAL A 110 -2.46 16.92 6.64
C VAL A 110 -2.18 17.12 8.12
N GLU A 111 -2.86 16.39 9.01
CA GLU A 111 -2.64 16.52 10.45
C GLU A 111 -1.27 15.98 10.87
N PHE A 112 -0.86 14.84 10.31
CA PHE A 112 0.45 14.26 10.56
C PHE A 112 1.58 15.23 10.18
N SER A 113 1.48 15.90 9.04
CA SER A 113 2.51 16.83 8.55
C SER A 113 2.74 18.06 9.44
N LYS A 114 1.73 18.48 10.21
CA LYS A 114 1.81 19.66 11.07
C LYS A 114 2.69 19.46 12.30
N ASN A 115 2.76 18.24 12.83
CA ASN A 115 3.29 17.97 14.17
C ASN A 115 4.36 16.87 14.20
N ASN A 116 4.81 16.37 13.05
CA ASN A 116 5.73 15.23 13.01
C ASN A 116 6.99 15.48 12.17
N GLN A 117 8.13 15.02 12.70
CA GLN A 117 9.43 15.04 12.01
C GLN A 117 9.68 13.73 11.26
N HIS A 118 8.80 12.73 11.41
CA HIS A 118 8.93 11.43 10.76
C HIS A 118 8.48 11.50 9.30
N GLN A 119 9.09 10.67 8.46
CA GLN A 119 8.64 10.50 7.09
C GLN A 119 7.41 9.59 7.05
N LEU A 120 6.50 9.86 6.13
CA LEU A 120 5.33 9.02 5.84
C LEU A 120 5.43 8.57 4.39
N SER A 121 5.49 7.25 4.19
CA SER A 121 5.42 6.62 2.87
C SER A 121 4.08 5.92 2.75
N VAL A 122 3.28 6.29 1.75
CA VAL A 122 1.95 5.72 1.54
C VAL A 122 1.88 5.10 0.15
N GLU A 123 1.52 3.83 0.09
CA GLU A 123 1.36 3.09 -1.15
C GLU A 123 -0.05 2.54 -1.29
N VAL A 124 -0.62 2.69 -2.49
CA VAL A 124 -1.88 2.06 -2.86
C VAL A 124 -1.62 0.68 -3.44
N ASN A 125 -2.33 -0.33 -2.91
CA ASN A 125 -2.25 -1.68 -3.42
C ASN A 125 -3.61 -2.39 -3.31
N SER A 126 -3.74 -3.54 -3.99
CA SER A 126 -4.86 -4.45 -3.82
C SER A 126 -4.86 -5.07 -2.42
N LEU A 127 -6.02 -5.55 -1.97
CA LEU A 127 -6.16 -6.15 -0.63
C LEU A 127 -5.18 -7.30 -0.39
N ASP A 128 -4.99 -8.18 -1.36
CA ASP A 128 -4.08 -9.32 -1.23
C ASP A 128 -2.61 -8.87 -1.12
N MET A 129 -2.21 -7.87 -1.92
CA MET A 129 -0.87 -7.28 -1.85
C MET A 129 -0.63 -6.56 -0.52
N LEU A 130 -1.65 -5.88 0.03
CA LEU A 130 -1.56 -5.23 1.33
C LEU A 130 -1.33 -6.26 2.44
N LYS A 131 -2.07 -7.37 2.43
CA LYS A 131 -1.91 -8.48 3.37
C LYS A 131 -0.51 -9.09 3.28
N GLU A 132 -0.07 -9.43 2.07
CA GLU A 132 1.24 -10.02 1.83
C GLU A 132 2.37 -9.10 2.30
N LYS A 133 2.35 -7.84 1.89
CA LYS A 133 3.38 -6.87 2.25
C LYS A 133 3.39 -6.55 3.75
N LEU A 134 2.24 -6.58 4.44
CA LEU A 134 2.20 -6.45 5.90
C LEU A 134 2.86 -7.66 6.57
N HIS A 135 2.52 -8.89 6.16
CA HIS A 135 3.12 -10.12 6.72
C HIS A 135 4.63 -10.16 6.52
N ASN A 136 5.12 -9.64 5.39
CA ASN A 136 6.55 -9.56 5.07
C ASN A 136 7.24 -8.33 5.70
N GLY A 137 6.55 -7.56 6.57
CA GLY A 137 7.10 -6.39 7.25
C GLY A 137 7.45 -5.22 6.33
N LYS A 138 6.90 -5.19 5.10
CA LYS A 138 7.08 -4.09 4.15
C LYS A 138 6.23 -2.87 4.50
N TYR A 139 5.11 -3.08 5.19
CA TYR A 139 4.28 -2.04 5.79
C TYR A 139 4.29 -2.14 7.31
N ASP A 140 4.20 -0.99 7.95
CA ASP A 140 4.00 -0.88 9.39
C ASP A 140 2.51 -0.90 9.75
N LEU A 141 1.70 -0.30 8.88
CA LEU A 141 0.24 -0.21 8.98
C LEU A 141 -0.40 -0.45 7.62
N ILE A 142 -1.57 -1.11 7.61
CA ILE A 142 -2.42 -1.15 6.42
C ILE A 142 -3.86 -0.77 6.77
N PHE A 143 -4.56 -0.17 5.79
CA PHE A 143 -5.97 0.22 5.89
C PHE A 143 -6.78 -0.55 4.86
N THR A 144 -7.75 -1.31 5.35
CA THR A 144 -8.55 -2.23 4.52
C THR A 144 -10.00 -2.29 4.98
N THR A 145 -10.84 -2.91 4.16
CA THR A 145 -12.23 -3.20 4.51
C THR A 145 -12.39 -4.52 5.29
N GLU A 146 -11.33 -5.28 5.47
CA GLU A 146 -11.35 -6.56 6.16
C GLU A 146 -10.71 -6.49 7.55
N ASN A 147 -11.28 -7.23 8.48
CA ASN A 147 -10.70 -7.49 9.80
C ASN A 147 -9.66 -8.60 9.69
N ILE A 148 -8.40 -8.22 9.52
CA ILE A 148 -7.28 -9.15 9.35
C ILE A 148 -6.69 -9.46 10.72
N GLN A 149 -6.93 -10.68 11.22
CA GLN A 149 -6.37 -11.15 12.49
C GLN A 149 -5.63 -12.47 12.30
N SER A 150 -4.45 -12.56 12.89
CA SER A 150 -3.65 -13.79 12.94
C SER A 150 -2.74 -13.76 14.18
N GLU A 151 -1.91 -14.78 14.36
CA GLU A 151 -0.93 -14.79 15.46
C GLU A 151 0.03 -13.59 15.42
N ILE A 152 0.33 -13.07 14.23
CA ILE A 152 1.29 -11.99 14.04
C ILE A 152 0.68 -10.66 13.60
N VAL A 153 -0.64 -10.60 13.33
CA VAL A 153 -1.34 -9.40 12.88
C VAL A 153 -2.53 -9.10 13.78
N SER A 154 -2.61 -7.87 14.25
CA SER A 154 -3.79 -7.31 14.92
C SER A 154 -4.50 -6.30 14.07
N SER A 155 -5.81 -6.28 14.16
CA SER A 155 -6.68 -5.35 13.45
C SER A 155 -7.58 -4.59 14.42
N LEU A 156 -7.71 -3.28 14.19
CA LEU A 156 -8.59 -2.38 14.92
C LEU A 156 -9.62 -1.83 13.96
N LYS A 157 -10.89 -1.98 14.31
CA LYS A 157 -11.97 -1.29 13.59
C LYS A 157 -11.86 0.22 13.83
N LEU A 158 -11.87 1.01 12.76
CA LEU A 158 -11.84 2.47 12.83
C LEU A 158 -13.23 3.06 12.77
N PHE A 159 -13.98 2.79 11.70
CA PHE A 159 -15.34 3.29 11.52
C PHE A 159 -16.18 2.36 10.63
N ASP A 160 -17.48 2.60 10.64
CA ASP A 160 -18.44 1.93 9.76
C ASP A 160 -18.47 2.63 8.41
N GLU A 161 -18.47 1.84 7.34
CA GLU A 161 -18.64 2.29 5.98
C GLU A 161 -20.01 1.88 5.47
N LYS A 162 -20.76 2.81 4.89
CA LYS A 162 -22.01 2.55 4.18
C LYS A 162 -21.85 2.92 2.72
N MET A 163 -22.44 2.14 1.86
CA MET A 163 -22.56 2.51 0.45
C MET A 163 -23.82 3.34 0.26
N VAL A 164 -23.70 4.44 -0.51
CA VAL A 164 -24.81 5.33 -0.84
C VAL A 164 -24.88 5.55 -2.35
N LEU A 165 -26.11 5.63 -2.88
CA LEU A 165 -26.33 6.06 -4.24
C LEU A 165 -26.25 7.60 -4.28
N ILE A 166 -25.49 8.12 -5.25
CA ILE A 166 -25.31 9.57 -5.42
C ILE A 166 -25.79 10.04 -6.78
N SER A 167 -26.35 11.25 -6.81
CA SER A 167 -26.73 11.96 -8.03
C SER A 167 -26.50 13.47 -7.91
N LYS A 168 -26.42 14.19 -9.01
CA LYS A 168 -26.34 15.64 -9.02
C LYS A 168 -27.64 16.31 -8.63
N THR A 169 -28.75 15.80 -9.10
CA THR A 169 -30.11 16.33 -8.91
C THR A 169 -30.97 15.32 -8.16
N GLU A 170 -32.07 15.78 -7.63
CA GLU A 170 -33.06 14.86 -7.04
C GLU A 170 -33.56 13.86 -8.07
N MET A 171 -33.66 12.61 -7.65
CA MET A 171 -34.15 11.51 -8.47
C MET A 171 -34.93 10.51 -7.60
N ASN A 172 -35.80 9.74 -8.22
CA ASN A 172 -36.38 8.60 -7.58
C ASN A 172 -35.46 7.37 -7.75
N PRO A 173 -34.93 6.76 -6.68
CA PRO A 173 -34.04 5.59 -6.79
C PRO A 173 -34.62 4.41 -7.58
N LYS A 174 -35.95 4.32 -7.71
CA LYS A 174 -36.61 3.28 -8.53
C LYS A 174 -36.36 3.44 -10.02
N ASP A 175 -36.07 4.65 -10.45
CA ASP A 175 -35.83 5.01 -11.85
C ASP A 175 -34.31 5.04 -12.19
N ALA A 176 -33.47 4.55 -11.30
CA ALA A 176 -32.02 4.53 -11.45
C ALA A 176 -31.55 3.80 -12.72
N HIS A 177 -32.36 2.91 -13.30
CA HIS A 177 -32.08 2.22 -14.55
C HIS A 177 -32.12 3.13 -15.79
N GLU A 178 -32.73 4.30 -15.70
CA GLU A 178 -32.80 5.30 -16.79
C GLU A 178 -31.55 6.15 -16.89
N TYR A 179 -30.70 6.14 -15.85
CA TYR A 179 -29.49 6.94 -15.77
C TYR A 179 -28.27 6.18 -16.28
N THR A 180 -27.25 6.93 -16.70
CA THR A 180 -25.93 6.38 -16.91
C THR A 180 -25.31 6.00 -15.55
N TRP A 181 -24.88 4.77 -15.43
CA TRP A 181 -24.18 4.30 -14.23
C TRP A 181 -22.67 4.50 -14.37
N ILE A 182 -22.06 5.07 -13.33
CA ILE A 182 -20.62 5.22 -13.24
C ILE A 182 -20.16 4.27 -12.14
N VAL A 183 -19.40 3.23 -12.50
CA VAL A 183 -19.02 2.13 -11.62
C VAL A 183 -17.51 2.03 -11.48
N TYR A 184 -17.06 1.52 -10.33
CA TYR A 184 -15.63 1.37 -10.05
C TYR A 184 -15.00 0.21 -10.84
N SER A 185 -15.72 -0.88 -11.03
CA SER A 185 -15.29 -2.04 -11.82
C SER A 185 -16.49 -2.72 -12.49
N ASP A 186 -16.22 -3.53 -13.52
CA ASP A 186 -17.25 -4.34 -14.20
C ASP A 186 -17.87 -5.40 -13.30
N GLN A 187 -17.15 -5.78 -12.23
CA GLN A 187 -17.57 -6.80 -11.26
C GLN A 187 -18.26 -6.20 -10.03
N ASP A 188 -18.56 -4.90 -10.05
CA ASP A 188 -19.21 -4.23 -8.93
C ASP A 188 -20.62 -4.78 -8.74
N HIS A 189 -20.79 -5.63 -7.72
CA HIS A 189 -22.07 -6.29 -7.42
C HIS A 189 -23.19 -5.28 -7.12
N LEU A 190 -22.84 -4.08 -6.73
CA LEU A 190 -23.77 -3.00 -6.42
C LEU A 190 -24.54 -2.53 -7.66
N PHE A 191 -23.92 -2.71 -8.83
CA PHE A 191 -24.55 -2.45 -10.13
C PHE A 191 -25.76 -3.38 -10.42
N HIS A 192 -25.79 -4.58 -9.80
CA HIS A 192 -26.83 -5.57 -10.03
C HIS A 192 -28.04 -5.47 -9.08
N LEU A 193 -28.04 -4.50 -8.16
CA LEU A 193 -29.19 -4.28 -7.26
C LEU A 193 -30.44 -3.81 -8.01
N ASN A 194 -30.28 -3.29 -9.19
CA ASN A 194 -31.39 -2.93 -10.04
C ASN A 194 -31.72 -4.09 -10.99
N LYS A 195 -32.91 -4.68 -10.85
CA LYS A 195 -33.40 -5.79 -11.71
C LYS A 195 -33.47 -5.41 -13.20
N LYS A 196 -33.48 -4.11 -13.50
CA LYS A 196 -33.42 -3.57 -14.86
C LYS A 196 -32.02 -3.04 -15.10
N ARG A 197 -31.30 -3.62 -16.05
CA ARG A 197 -29.95 -3.13 -16.45
C ARG A 197 -30.06 -1.76 -17.09
N SER A 198 -29.21 -0.84 -16.66
CA SER A 198 -28.99 0.41 -17.40
C SER A 198 -28.34 0.10 -18.74
N ASN A 199 -28.77 0.84 -19.78
CA ASN A 199 -28.22 0.71 -21.12
C ASN A 199 -26.88 1.44 -21.31
N LYS A 200 -26.46 2.24 -20.30
CA LYS A 200 -25.22 3.04 -20.36
C LYS A 200 -24.43 2.91 -19.09
N THR A 201 -23.20 2.43 -19.22
CA THR A 201 -22.27 2.29 -18.10
C THR A 201 -20.92 2.90 -18.44
N ILE A 202 -20.32 3.59 -17.49
CA ILE A 202 -18.95 4.11 -17.55
C ILE A 202 -18.18 3.44 -16.43
N VAL A 203 -17.09 2.75 -16.75
CA VAL A 203 -16.22 2.08 -15.79
C VAL A 203 -15.00 2.94 -15.53
N VAL A 204 -14.75 3.29 -14.26
CA VAL A 204 -13.64 4.14 -13.83
C VAL A 204 -13.15 3.70 -12.46
N ASN A 205 -11.91 3.25 -12.36
CA ASN A 205 -11.29 2.76 -11.13
C ASN A 205 -10.72 3.90 -10.22
N SER A 206 -11.46 4.99 -10.10
CA SER A 206 -11.12 6.13 -9.25
C SER A 206 -12.38 6.75 -8.66
N ILE A 207 -12.50 6.70 -7.34
CA ILE A 207 -13.65 7.28 -6.61
C ILE A 207 -13.73 8.80 -6.85
N THR A 208 -12.60 9.49 -6.79
CA THR A 208 -12.54 10.95 -7.04
C THR A 208 -13.05 11.30 -8.46
N THR A 209 -12.72 10.49 -9.46
CA THR A 209 -13.21 10.68 -10.83
C THR A 209 -14.71 10.38 -10.93
N ILE A 210 -15.19 9.33 -10.27
CA ILE A 210 -16.62 9.00 -10.17
C ILE A 210 -17.39 10.20 -9.60
N LEU A 211 -16.97 10.72 -8.44
CA LEU A 211 -17.57 11.89 -7.80
C LEU A 211 -17.59 13.11 -8.72
N LYS A 212 -16.49 13.40 -9.43
CA LYS A 212 -16.42 14.50 -10.41
C LYS A 212 -17.39 14.33 -11.58
N LEU A 213 -17.55 13.11 -12.10
CA LEU A 213 -18.48 12.84 -13.20
C LEU A 213 -19.94 12.99 -12.73
N VAL A 214 -20.28 12.50 -11.54
CA VAL A 214 -21.64 12.69 -10.98
C VAL A 214 -21.92 14.16 -10.74
N ARG A 215 -21.00 14.95 -10.19
CA ARG A 215 -21.12 16.41 -10.02
C ARG A 215 -21.37 17.13 -11.35
N LYS A 216 -20.78 16.67 -12.44
CA LYS A 216 -21.01 17.20 -13.78
C LYS A 216 -22.34 16.75 -14.39
N GLY A 217 -23.10 15.85 -13.73
CA GLY A 217 -24.38 15.35 -14.20
C GLY A 217 -24.27 14.31 -15.32
N VAL A 218 -23.12 13.62 -15.42
CA VAL A 218 -22.90 12.56 -16.41
C VAL A 218 -23.76 11.33 -16.10
N GLY A 219 -23.97 11.05 -14.83
CA GLY A 219 -24.73 9.88 -14.39
C GLY A 219 -24.85 9.81 -12.87
N ILE A 220 -25.10 8.60 -12.40
CA ILE A 220 -25.23 8.23 -10.98
C ILE A 220 -24.20 7.19 -10.63
N ALA A 221 -23.88 7.06 -9.33
CA ALA A 221 -22.93 6.08 -8.82
C ALA A 221 -23.30 5.60 -7.42
N ILE A 222 -22.79 4.45 -7.04
CA ILE A 222 -22.76 3.99 -5.65
C ILE A 222 -21.33 4.14 -5.14
N VAL A 223 -21.16 4.85 -4.02
CA VAL A 223 -19.87 5.14 -3.42
C VAL A 223 -19.95 4.99 -1.89
N PRO A 224 -18.82 4.84 -1.19
CA PRO A 224 -18.80 4.92 0.28
C PRO A 224 -19.27 6.31 0.76
N ASP A 225 -20.08 6.33 1.81
CA ASP A 225 -20.69 7.55 2.36
C ASP A 225 -19.67 8.59 2.82
N HIS A 226 -18.57 8.13 3.41
CA HIS A 226 -17.46 8.98 3.87
C HIS A 226 -16.72 9.71 2.73
N THR A 227 -16.97 9.34 1.46
CA THR A 227 -16.35 9.98 0.29
C THR A 227 -17.14 11.19 -0.20
N VAL A 228 -18.35 11.37 0.30
CA VAL A 228 -19.27 12.43 -0.14
C VAL A 228 -19.22 13.58 0.85
N GLU A 229 -18.43 14.61 0.53
CA GLU A 229 -18.33 15.82 1.32
C GLU A 229 -19.54 16.74 1.09
N PRO A 230 -20.02 17.47 2.14
CA PRO A 230 -21.17 18.37 2.04
C PRO A 230 -21.00 19.43 0.93
N GLU A 231 -19.76 19.90 0.70
CA GLU A 231 -19.42 20.91 -0.30
C GLU A 231 -19.60 20.42 -1.75
N MET A 232 -19.73 19.11 -1.94
CA MET A 232 -19.99 18.55 -3.26
C MET A 232 -21.41 18.80 -3.76
N HIS A 233 -22.35 19.14 -2.86
CA HIS A 233 -23.76 19.39 -3.16
C HIS A 233 -24.43 18.25 -3.93
N LEU A 234 -24.04 17.01 -3.63
CA LEU A 234 -24.64 15.80 -4.20
C LEU A 234 -25.83 15.35 -3.38
N LYS A 235 -26.83 14.79 -4.05
CA LYS A 235 -27.95 14.10 -3.41
C LYS A 235 -27.54 12.67 -3.12
N THR A 236 -27.83 12.22 -1.90
CA THR A 236 -27.47 10.87 -1.41
C THR A 236 -28.74 10.09 -1.07
N TYR A 237 -28.75 8.81 -1.41
CA TYR A 237 -29.88 7.93 -1.17
C TYR A 237 -29.41 6.62 -0.54
N ASP A 238 -30.05 6.25 0.57
CA ASP A 238 -29.87 4.95 1.18
C ASP A 238 -30.73 3.91 0.43
N LEU A 239 -30.10 2.88 -0.10
CA LEU A 239 -30.79 1.79 -0.77
C LEU A 239 -30.82 0.54 0.14
N LYS A 240 -31.97 -0.13 0.22
CA LYS A 240 -32.05 -1.42 0.89
C LYS A 240 -31.21 -2.46 0.14
N GLY A 241 -30.35 -3.17 0.86
CA GLY A 241 -29.49 -4.22 0.29
C GLY A 241 -28.08 -3.76 -0.10
N LEU A 242 -27.73 -2.46 0.07
CA LEU A 242 -26.35 -2.03 -0.02
C LEU A 242 -25.52 -2.60 1.13
N GLN A 243 -24.32 -3.03 0.79
CA GLN A 243 -23.39 -3.59 1.77
C GLN A 243 -22.98 -2.51 2.78
N LYS A 244 -22.90 -2.94 4.04
CA LYS A 244 -22.23 -2.18 5.10
C LYS A 244 -20.89 -2.84 5.32
N GLY A 245 -19.84 -2.05 5.31
CA GLY A 245 -18.48 -2.47 5.59
C GLY A 245 -17.95 -1.84 6.87
N ASN A 246 -16.74 -2.17 7.18
CA ASN A 246 -16.00 -1.52 8.24
C ASN A 246 -14.59 -1.23 7.71
N ILE A 247 -14.04 -0.09 8.07
CA ILE A 247 -12.64 0.20 7.80
C ILE A 247 -11.81 -0.22 8.99
N HIS A 248 -10.75 -0.94 8.70
CA HIS A 248 -9.84 -1.50 9.69
C HIS A 248 -8.42 -0.98 9.47
N LEU A 249 -7.76 -0.72 10.57
CA LEU A 249 -6.31 -0.53 10.66
C LEU A 249 -5.70 -1.85 11.11
N SER A 250 -4.78 -2.41 10.35
CA SER A 250 -4.04 -3.61 10.75
C SER A 250 -2.54 -3.34 10.83
N SER A 251 -1.90 -3.96 11.80
CA SER A 251 -0.44 -3.89 12.02
C SER A 251 0.08 -5.25 12.48
N LEU A 252 1.41 -5.43 12.40
CA LEU A 252 2.04 -6.54 13.09
C LEU A 252 1.86 -6.42 14.60
N ASN A 253 1.83 -7.56 15.31
CA ASN A 253 1.73 -7.63 16.76
C ASN A 253 3.05 -7.20 17.41
N PHE A 254 3.16 -5.93 17.76
CA PHE A 254 4.29 -5.43 18.55
C PHE A 254 4.06 -5.72 20.03
N LYS A 255 5.07 -6.23 20.75
CA LYS A 255 5.05 -6.23 22.22
C LYS A 255 4.87 -4.81 22.76
N THR A 256 5.54 -3.84 22.14
CA THR A 256 5.38 -2.42 22.37
C THR A 256 5.40 -1.73 21.02
N MET A 257 4.32 -1.04 20.65
CA MET A 257 4.25 -0.33 19.40
C MET A 257 5.32 0.76 19.34
N PRO A 258 6.12 0.84 18.29
CA PRO A 258 7.13 1.91 18.13
C PRO A 258 6.51 3.30 18.25
N ALA A 259 7.18 4.22 18.92
CA ALA A 259 6.63 5.55 19.26
C ALA A 259 6.18 6.35 18.03
N HIS A 260 6.93 6.29 16.92
CA HIS A 260 6.58 6.97 15.67
C HIS A 260 5.31 6.41 15.03
N ILE A 261 5.11 5.08 15.04
CA ILE A 261 3.88 4.45 14.55
C ILE A 261 2.70 4.80 15.46
N LYS A 262 2.93 4.77 16.79
CA LYS A 262 1.91 5.13 17.77
C LYS A 262 1.40 6.56 17.56
N GLN A 263 2.28 7.51 17.24
CA GLN A 263 1.87 8.90 16.95
C GLN A 263 0.87 8.98 15.79
N LEU A 264 1.11 8.25 14.68
CA LEU A 264 0.16 8.19 13.57
C LEU A 264 -1.16 7.52 13.99
N VAL A 265 -1.08 6.41 14.73
CA VAL A 265 -2.28 5.70 15.24
C VAL A 265 -3.10 6.60 16.19
N ASP A 266 -2.45 7.40 17.03
CA ASP A 266 -3.12 8.32 17.94
C ASP A 266 -3.82 9.47 17.20
N ILE A 267 -3.26 9.96 16.08
CA ILE A 267 -3.93 10.91 15.19
C ILE A 267 -5.19 10.28 14.60
N ILE A 268 -5.07 9.05 14.10
CA ILE A 268 -6.18 8.32 13.47
C ILE A 268 -7.33 8.07 14.46
N LYS A 269 -7.03 7.69 15.70
CA LYS A 269 -8.04 7.40 16.73
C LYS A 269 -8.84 8.61 17.22
N LYS A 270 -8.35 9.82 16.99
CA LYS A 270 -9.03 11.07 17.38
C LYS A 270 -10.09 11.53 16.36
N ARG A 271 -10.15 10.85 15.22
CA ARG A 271 -11.11 11.13 14.14
C ARG A 271 -12.25 10.10 14.13
#